data_4b0eddeec2e43af809f1956a3b51ba99
#
_entry.id   4b0eddeec2e43af809f1956a3b51ba99
#
_cell.length_a   1.000
_cell.length_b   1.000
_cell.length_c   1.000
_cell.angle_alpha   90.00
_cell.angle_beta   90.00
_cell.angle_gamma   90.00
#
_symmetry.space_group_name_H-M   'P 1'
#
loop_
_entity.id
_entity.type
_entity.pdbx_description
1 polymer ?
#
loop_
_entity_poly.entity_id
_entity_poly.type
_entity_poly.pdbx_seq_one_letter_code
_entity_poly.pdbx_strand_id
1 'polypeptide(L)'
;MSAKLIHGYEVVIGFETHTQLATHSKIFSRASTAFGAEPNTQACAVDLALPGTLPVMNREAVACAIKLGLALGSTIAPRSIFARKNYFYPDLPKGYQISQFEIPVVQGGEVSFFLGDEKKTVRLVRAHLEEDAGKSLHEEFHGMSGIDLNRAGTPLLEIVTEPDMRSTEEAVAYAKELHKIVTWIGICDGNMQEGSFRCDANVSVRKPGQPLGTRREIKNLNSFKFMQQAIDYEIRWQIEELEEGRAIQQATVLFNPDTGETRAMRTKEDAADYRYFPDPDLPPLVIAPEWVESTRAQMTELPRAMAARFVQDYGLPEYDATTLTQSKAMASYFEAAAQASGQAKLASNWIMGEVSRRLNSEEIGIEDAKVDSAKLATLIQRISDGTISNNAARQVFDALWSGEASEVDAVIEAKGLKQMNDSGALEKIIDEVIAANPDNVAQFKAGKDKAFNALVGQAMKASKGKANPAQVNELLRKRLEG
;
A
#
# COMPACT_ATOMS: atom_id res chain seq x y z
N MET A 1 -14.06 0.42 19.67
CA MET A 1 -13.10 0.13 20.76
C MET A 1 -12.45 1.44 21.19
N SER A 2 -12.14 1.63 22.49
CA SER A 2 -11.42 2.82 22.94
C SER A 2 -10.01 2.83 22.33
N ALA A 3 -9.53 4.01 21.91
CA ALA A 3 -8.18 4.16 21.40
C ALA A 3 -7.16 3.63 22.42
N LYS A 4 -6.13 2.93 21.94
CA LYS A 4 -5.05 2.43 22.79
C LYS A 4 -4.27 3.63 23.35
N LEU A 5 -4.26 3.76 24.69
CA LEU A 5 -3.54 4.84 25.36
C LEU A 5 -2.06 4.48 25.53
N ILE A 6 -1.19 5.46 25.34
CA ILE A 6 0.24 5.38 25.64
C ILE A 6 0.51 6.20 26.91
N HIS A 7 0.90 5.56 28.00
CA HIS A 7 1.06 6.20 29.32
C HIS A 7 -0.15 7.07 29.75
N GLY A 8 -1.36 6.61 29.39
CA GLY A 8 -2.60 7.32 29.68
C GLY A 8 -2.92 8.51 28.76
N TYR A 9 -2.17 8.68 27.67
CA TYR A 9 -2.41 9.69 26.65
C TYR A 9 -3.02 9.07 25.39
N GLU A 10 -3.96 9.81 24.79
CA GLU A 10 -4.47 9.56 23.45
C GLU A 10 -3.57 10.27 22.43
N VAL A 11 -3.15 9.54 21.40
CA VAL A 11 -2.40 10.08 20.26
C VAL A 11 -3.38 10.60 19.21
N VAL A 12 -3.08 11.75 18.61
CA VAL A 12 -3.88 12.34 17.54
C VAL A 12 -2.96 12.74 16.39
N ILE A 13 -3.23 12.18 15.21
CA ILE A 13 -2.40 12.35 14.02
C ILE A 13 -3.27 12.77 12.84
N GLY A 14 -2.81 13.78 12.10
CA GLY A 14 -3.32 14.16 10.79
C GLY A 14 -2.16 14.22 9.79
N PHE A 15 -2.46 14.03 8.50
CA PHE A 15 -1.45 14.05 7.43
C PHE A 15 -1.75 15.13 6.39
N GLU A 16 -0.68 15.68 5.87
CA GLU A 16 -0.61 16.41 4.61
C GLU A 16 0.28 15.59 3.67
N THR A 17 -0.25 15.19 2.52
CA THR A 17 0.48 14.35 1.56
C THR A 17 0.60 15.08 0.24
N HIS A 18 1.84 15.27 -0.22
CA HIS A 18 2.15 15.86 -1.51
C HIS A 18 2.42 14.76 -2.53
N THR A 19 1.62 14.73 -3.58
CA THR A 19 1.79 13.81 -4.70
C THR A 19 2.16 14.58 -5.95
N GLN A 20 3.33 14.30 -6.52
CA GLN A 20 3.68 14.82 -7.84
C GLN A 20 2.85 14.09 -8.88
N LEU A 21 2.17 14.87 -9.74
CA LEU A 21 1.31 14.32 -10.77
C LEU A 21 2.12 13.85 -11.99
N ALA A 22 1.77 12.69 -12.51
CA ALA A 22 2.45 12.03 -13.63
C ALA A 22 2.07 12.65 -14.97
N THR A 23 2.18 13.98 -15.10
CA THR A 23 1.99 14.71 -16.34
C THR A 23 3.30 14.83 -17.10
N HIS A 24 3.26 14.94 -18.43
CA HIS A 24 4.45 15.12 -19.26
C HIS A 24 5.03 16.54 -19.17
N SER A 25 4.18 17.53 -18.89
CA SER A 25 4.57 18.92 -18.72
C SER A 25 4.13 19.46 -17.37
N LYS A 26 4.73 20.58 -16.98
CA LYS A 26 4.47 21.27 -15.71
C LYS A 26 3.05 21.83 -15.65
N ILE A 27 2.64 22.24 -14.43
CA ILE A 27 1.25 22.67 -14.20
C ILE A 27 0.88 23.95 -14.97
N PHE A 28 1.81 24.90 -15.12
CA PHE A 28 1.57 26.19 -15.74
C PHE A 28 2.52 26.52 -16.90
N SER A 29 3.39 25.59 -17.29
CA SER A 29 4.34 25.75 -18.37
C SER A 29 4.50 24.49 -19.21
N ARG A 30 5.18 24.61 -20.34
CA ARG A 30 5.43 23.47 -21.25
C ARG A 30 6.70 22.69 -20.93
N ALA A 31 7.46 23.10 -19.90
CA ALA A 31 8.68 22.39 -19.54
C ALA A 31 8.37 20.95 -19.11
N SER A 32 9.32 20.05 -19.35
CA SER A 32 9.20 18.63 -19.00
C SER A 32 9.20 18.42 -17.50
N THR A 33 8.49 17.39 -17.05
CA THR A 33 8.48 16.89 -15.66
C THR A 33 9.35 15.66 -15.46
N ALA A 34 10.10 15.22 -16.49
CA ALA A 34 10.92 14.02 -16.41
C ALA A 34 12.00 14.15 -15.33
N PHE A 35 12.17 13.09 -14.54
CA PHE A 35 13.17 13.04 -13.47
C PHE A 35 14.59 12.76 -14.03
N GLY A 36 15.62 13.31 -13.37
CA GLY A 36 17.01 12.96 -13.63
C GLY A 36 17.70 13.72 -14.76
N ALA A 37 17.08 14.79 -15.30
CA ALA A 37 17.73 15.65 -16.27
C ALA A 37 18.80 16.53 -15.62
N GLU A 38 19.79 17.00 -16.43
CA GLU A 38 20.81 17.96 -15.99
C GLU A 38 20.16 19.19 -15.37
N PRO A 39 20.72 19.76 -14.29
CA PRO A 39 20.14 20.90 -13.59
C PRO A 39 19.81 22.06 -14.53
N ASN A 40 18.64 22.67 -14.31
CA ASN A 40 18.14 23.83 -15.04
C ASN A 40 17.92 23.64 -16.55
N THR A 41 17.81 22.41 -17.02
CA THR A 41 17.51 22.12 -18.44
C THR A 41 16.00 21.97 -18.73
N GLN A 42 15.19 21.85 -17.69
CA GLN A 42 13.74 21.70 -17.76
C GLN A 42 13.02 22.84 -17.02
N ALA A 43 13.37 24.07 -17.34
CA ALA A 43 12.75 25.27 -16.81
C ALA A 43 12.54 26.29 -17.95
N CYS A 44 11.30 26.70 -18.15
CA CYS A 44 10.99 27.73 -19.15
C CYS A 44 10.80 29.10 -18.49
N ALA A 45 10.54 30.12 -19.29
CA ALA A 45 10.40 31.50 -18.83
C ALA A 45 9.39 31.69 -17.69
N VAL A 46 8.28 30.93 -17.69
CA VAL A 46 7.29 30.95 -16.60
C VAL A 46 7.90 30.42 -15.31
N ASP A 47 8.63 29.31 -15.38
CA ASP A 47 9.25 28.67 -14.20
C ASP A 47 10.37 29.54 -13.62
N LEU A 48 11.03 30.33 -14.45
CA LEU A 48 12.08 31.27 -14.09
C LEU A 48 11.56 32.63 -13.62
N ALA A 49 10.26 32.84 -13.64
CA ALA A 49 9.62 34.12 -13.29
C ALA A 49 10.08 35.30 -14.17
N LEU A 50 10.34 35.08 -15.44
CA LEU A 50 10.75 36.17 -16.33
C LEU A 50 9.61 37.17 -16.55
N PRO A 51 9.91 38.47 -16.68
CA PRO A 51 8.91 39.50 -16.88
C PRO A 51 8.06 39.25 -18.13
N GLY A 52 6.74 39.46 -17.98
CA GLY A 52 5.77 39.35 -19.09
C GLY A 52 5.30 37.93 -19.40
N THR A 53 5.74 36.92 -18.65
CA THR A 53 5.24 35.54 -18.78
C THR A 53 3.95 35.33 -18.00
N LEU A 54 3.03 34.53 -18.57
CA LEU A 54 1.76 34.19 -17.95
C LEU A 54 1.60 32.68 -17.80
N PRO A 55 1.06 32.20 -16.64
CA PRO A 55 0.78 30.78 -16.45
C PRO A 55 -0.36 30.30 -17.33
N VAL A 56 -0.29 29.07 -17.81
CA VAL A 56 -1.37 28.39 -18.54
C VAL A 56 -1.63 27.04 -17.90
N MET A 57 -2.86 26.82 -17.42
CA MET A 57 -3.27 25.62 -16.70
C MET A 57 -3.13 24.35 -17.54
N ASN A 58 -2.46 23.36 -17.00
CA ASN A 58 -2.35 22.03 -17.59
C ASN A 58 -3.64 21.24 -17.34
N ARG A 59 -4.35 20.91 -18.42
CA ARG A 59 -5.59 20.15 -18.36
C ARG A 59 -5.42 18.76 -17.71
N GLU A 60 -4.30 18.08 -17.96
CA GLU A 60 -4.03 16.75 -17.42
C GLU A 60 -3.86 16.77 -15.90
N ALA A 61 -3.28 17.83 -15.36
CA ALA A 61 -3.19 18.01 -13.91
C ALA A 61 -4.58 18.09 -13.26
N VAL A 62 -5.51 18.79 -13.89
CA VAL A 62 -6.92 18.85 -13.45
C VAL A 62 -7.58 17.48 -13.55
N ALA A 63 -7.36 16.76 -14.64
CA ALA A 63 -7.88 15.40 -14.82
C ALA A 63 -7.37 14.46 -13.72
N CYS A 64 -6.11 14.56 -13.32
CA CYS A 64 -5.56 13.82 -12.18
C CYS A 64 -6.28 14.14 -10.87
N ALA A 65 -6.58 15.43 -10.62
CA ALA A 65 -7.33 15.83 -9.43
C ALA A 65 -8.76 15.28 -9.44
N ILE A 66 -9.43 15.28 -10.58
CA ILE A 66 -10.77 14.67 -10.74
C ILE A 66 -10.70 13.15 -10.45
N LYS A 67 -9.72 12.44 -11.00
CA LYS A 67 -9.52 11.01 -10.75
C LYS A 67 -9.34 10.72 -9.26
N LEU A 68 -8.53 11.51 -8.56
CA LEU A 68 -8.36 11.36 -7.12
C LEU A 68 -9.68 11.56 -6.37
N GLY A 69 -10.39 12.65 -6.65
CA GLY A 69 -11.68 12.92 -6.00
C GLY A 69 -12.70 11.80 -6.21
N LEU A 70 -12.78 11.27 -7.43
CA LEU A 70 -13.65 10.12 -7.74
C LEU A 70 -13.24 8.86 -6.98
N ALA A 71 -11.93 8.60 -6.86
CA ALA A 71 -11.41 7.43 -6.14
C ALA A 71 -11.70 7.49 -4.64
N LEU A 72 -11.72 8.68 -4.06
CA LEU A 72 -11.87 8.89 -2.61
C LEU A 72 -13.31 9.24 -2.18
N GLY A 73 -14.25 9.26 -3.12
CA GLY A 73 -15.64 9.63 -2.84
C GLY A 73 -15.80 11.11 -2.45
N SER A 74 -14.89 11.95 -2.91
CA SER A 74 -14.88 13.39 -2.67
C SER A 74 -15.86 14.14 -3.58
N THR A 75 -16.17 15.36 -3.22
CA THR A 75 -16.88 16.31 -4.08
C THR A 75 -15.88 17.04 -4.97
N ILE A 76 -16.10 17.05 -6.27
CA ILE A 76 -15.33 17.86 -7.22
C ILE A 76 -15.98 19.25 -7.28
N ALA A 77 -15.22 20.30 -6.97
CA ALA A 77 -15.72 21.67 -7.05
C ALA A 77 -16.03 22.05 -8.50
N PRO A 78 -17.25 22.48 -8.82
CA PRO A 78 -17.59 22.90 -10.18
C PRO A 78 -16.84 24.17 -10.60
N ARG A 79 -16.41 24.96 -9.64
CA ARG A 79 -15.57 26.15 -9.81
C ARG A 79 -14.54 26.19 -8.71
N SER A 80 -13.27 26.31 -9.08
CA SER A 80 -12.13 26.38 -8.17
C SER A 80 -11.28 27.60 -8.50
N ILE A 81 -10.54 28.11 -7.52
CA ILE A 81 -9.74 29.34 -7.65
C ILE A 81 -8.32 29.05 -7.27
N PHE A 82 -7.38 29.46 -8.13
CA PHE A 82 -5.96 29.50 -7.77
C PHE A 82 -5.64 30.77 -6.99
N ALA A 83 -4.80 30.60 -5.99
CA ALA A 83 -4.33 31.67 -5.13
C ALA A 83 -2.80 31.70 -5.10
N ARG A 84 -2.24 32.87 -4.82
CA ARG A 84 -0.82 33.03 -4.55
C ARG A 84 -0.54 32.88 -3.07
N LYS A 85 0.35 31.91 -2.75
CA LYS A 85 0.93 31.71 -1.43
C LYS A 85 2.28 32.40 -1.42
N ASN A 86 2.39 33.55 -0.75
CA ASN A 86 3.57 34.39 -0.85
C ASN A 86 4.62 34.01 0.21
N TYR A 87 5.80 33.63 -0.24
CA TYR A 87 6.99 33.41 0.57
C TYR A 87 8.23 33.44 -0.31
N PHE A 88 9.40 33.65 0.29
CA PHE A 88 10.65 33.85 -0.44
C PHE A 88 11.64 32.73 -0.13
N TYR A 89 12.01 32.00 -1.20
CA TYR A 89 13.11 31.05 -1.20
C TYR A 89 13.87 31.16 -2.52
N PRO A 90 15.17 30.87 -2.53
CA PRO A 90 15.98 30.94 -3.77
C PRO A 90 15.47 30.01 -4.86
N ASP A 91 14.89 28.87 -4.51
CA ASP A 91 14.32 27.88 -5.41
C ASP A 91 12.85 28.15 -5.81
N LEU A 92 12.32 29.30 -5.39
CA LEU A 92 11.01 29.81 -5.77
C LEU A 92 11.15 31.21 -6.39
N PRO A 93 11.57 31.34 -7.68
CA PRO A 93 11.93 32.63 -8.27
C PRO A 93 10.82 33.66 -8.30
N LYS A 94 9.55 33.23 -8.40
CA LYS A 94 8.39 34.13 -8.40
C LYS A 94 8.18 34.86 -7.08
N GLY A 95 8.70 34.32 -5.98
CA GLY A 95 8.38 34.81 -4.62
C GLY A 95 7.00 34.42 -4.14
N TYR A 96 6.28 33.60 -4.89
CA TYR A 96 5.03 32.97 -4.50
C TYR A 96 4.87 31.60 -5.17
N GLN A 97 4.11 30.76 -4.52
CA GLN A 97 3.65 29.48 -5.07
C GLN A 97 2.19 29.63 -5.49
N ILE A 98 1.86 29.21 -6.70
CA ILE A 98 0.46 29.11 -7.13
C ILE A 98 -0.12 27.83 -6.48
N SER A 99 -1.19 28.02 -5.73
CA SER A 99 -1.86 27.01 -4.93
C SER A 99 -3.38 27.24 -4.94
N GLN A 100 -4.13 26.60 -4.08
CA GLN A 100 -5.57 26.85 -3.88
C GLN A 100 -5.83 27.01 -2.38
N PHE A 101 -6.63 27.96 -1.98
CA PHE A 101 -6.90 28.25 -0.58
C PHE A 101 -8.38 28.14 -0.23
N GLU A 102 -9.22 29.06 -0.77
CA GLU A 102 -10.63 29.13 -0.37
C GLU A 102 -11.48 28.03 -1.01
N ILE A 103 -11.25 27.74 -2.28
CA ILE A 103 -12.06 26.77 -3.05
C ILE A 103 -11.11 25.74 -3.69
N PRO A 104 -10.70 24.71 -2.94
CA PRO A 104 -9.91 23.61 -3.49
C PRO A 104 -10.73 22.79 -4.49
N VAL A 105 -10.05 22.18 -5.46
CA VAL A 105 -10.69 21.38 -6.51
C VAL A 105 -11.37 20.12 -5.98
N VAL A 106 -10.85 19.53 -4.90
CA VAL A 106 -11.37 18.32 -4.28
C VAL A 106 -11.71 18.61 -2.81
N GLN A 107 -12.92 18.27 -2.40
CA GLN A 107 -13.43 18.56 -1.06
C GLN A 107 -13.98 17.31 -0.41
N GLY A 108 -13.59 17.06 0.86
CA GLY A 108 -14.02 15.90 1.61
C GLY A 108 -13.52 14.59 1.03
N GLY A 109 -14.25 13.52 1.28
CA GLY A 109 -13.88 12.15 0.93
C GLY A 109 -13.26 11.40 2.09
N GLU A 110 -12.85 10.17 1.84
CA GLU A 110 -12.29 9.29 2.86
C GLU A 110 -11.33 8.25 2.28
N VAL A 111 -10.42 7.77 3.12
CA VAL A 111 -9.55 6.63 2.86
C VAL A 111 -9.85 5.56 3.89
N SER A 112 -10.23 4.36 3.44
CA SER A 112 -10.45 3.20 4.30
C SER A 112 -9.35 2.16 4.07
N PHE A 113 -8.87 1.56 5.16
CA PHE A 113 -7.83 0.54 5.16
C PHE A 113 -8.04 -0.45 6.30
N PHE A 114 -7.30 -1.56 6.29
CA PHE A 114 -7.29 -2.54 7.37
C PHE A 114 -6.05 -2.39 8.24
N LEU A 115 -6.27 -2.52 9.54
CA LEU A 115 -5.22 -2.68 10.54
C LEU A 115 -5.45 -4.02 11.26
N GLY A 116 -4.73 -5.06 10.84
CA GLY A 116 -5.14 -6.42 11.14
C GLY A 116 -6.50 -6.72 10.50
N ASP A 117 -7.43 -7.21 11.29
CA ASP A 117 -8.81 -7.51 10.86
C ASP A 117 -9.77 -6.30 11.04
N GLU A 118 -9.29 -5.21 11.61
CA GLU A 118 -10.11 -4.02 11.89
C GLU A 118 -10.07 -3.03 10.74
N LYS A 119 -11.24 -2.70 10.20
CA LYS A 119 -11.37 -1.64 9.20
C LYS A 119 -11.34 -0.27 9.85
N LYS A 120 -10.45 0.59 9.36
CA LYS A 120 -10.30 1.99 9.75
C LYS A 120 -10.67 2.90 8.60
N THR A 121 -11.16 4.09 8.93
CA THR A 121 -11.47 5.12 7.94
C THR A 121 -10.95 6.46 8.42
N VAL A 122 -10.24 7.16 7.55
CA VAL A 122 -9.73 8.52 7.76
C VAL A 122 -10.46 9.46 6.81
N ARG A 123 -11.08 10.49 7.37
CA ARG A 123 -11.77 11.52 6.60
C ARG A 123 -10.75 12.50 6.00
N LEU A 124 -11.07 13.01 4.83
CA LEU A 124 -10.29 14.04 4.17
C LEU A 124 -10.96 15.40 4.34
N VAL A 125 -10.13 16.42 4.52
CA VAL A 125 -10.57 17.83 4.46
C VAL A 125 -10.69 18.24 3.01
N ARG A 126 -9.60 18.08 2.25
CA ARG A 126 -9.48 18.52 0.86
C ARG A 126 -8.30 17.87 0.16
N ALA A 127 -8.30 18.02 -1.17
CA ALA A 127 -7.08 17.98 -1.95
C ALA A 127 -7.07 19.17 -2.90
N HIS A 128 -5.92 19.84 -3.01
CA HIS A 128 -5.79 21.02 -3.86
C HIS A 128 -4.57 20.94 -4.78
N LEU A 129 -4.71 21.59 -5.94
CA LEU A 129 -3.65 21.70 -6.94
C LEU A 129 -2.70 22.82 -6.56
N GLU A 130 -1.41 22.55 -6.72
CA GLU A 130 -0.33 23.51 -6.54
C GLU A 130 0.88 23.17 -7.40
N GLU A 131 1.85 24.05 -7.44
CA GLU A 131 3.13 23.81 -8.09
C GLU A 131 4.22 23.47 -7.07
N ASP A 132 5.16 22.59 -7.45
CA ASP A 132 6.33 22.32 -6.62
C ASP A 132 7.36 23.44 -6.74
N ALA A 133 8.18 23.63 -5.72
CA ALA A 133 9.36 24.49 -5.75
C ALA A 133 10.55 23.78 -6.43
N GLY A 134 11.59 24.51 -6.76
CA GLY A 134 12.86 23.95 -7.21
C GLY A 134 13.60 23.22 -6.08
N LYS A 135 14.87 22.95 -6.29
CA LYS A 135 15.76 22.35 -5.29
C LYS A 135 16.91 23.29 -4.95
N SER A 136 17.22 23.41 -3.65
CA SER A 136 18.43 24.03 -3.17
C SER A 136 19.46 22.96 -2.87
N LEU A 137 20.66 23.08 -3.46
CA LEU A 137 21.77 22.14 -3.34
C LEU A 137 22.81 22.75 -2.40
N HIS A 138 22.84 22.30 -1.15
CA HIS A 138 23.71 22.86 -0.10
C HIS A 138 25.04 22.14 0.03
N GLU A 139 25.08 20.85 -0.28
CA GLU A 139 26.26 20.00 -0.02
C GLU A 139 27.28 20.02 -1.14
N GLU A 140 26.87 20.38 -2.35
CA GLU A 140 27.74 20.36 -3.54
C GLU A 140 28.65 21.61 -3.70
N PHE A 141 28.37 22.67 -2.92
CA PHE A 141 29.04 23.96 -3.07
C PHE A 141 29.50 24.52 -1.73
N HIS A 142 30.82 24.65 -1.52
CA HIS A 142 31.38 25.26 -0.31
C HIS A 142 31.01 26.74 -0.18
N GLY A 143 30.25 27.09 0.85
CA GLY A 143 29.87 28.47 1.16
C GLY A 143 28.84 29.10 0.20
N MET A 144 28.26 28.30 -0.68
CA MET A 144 27.22 28.70 -1.62
C MET A 144 26.13 27.62 -1.69
N SER A 145 24.94 27.97 -2.18
CA SER A 145 23.91 27.02 -2.52
C SER A 145 23.64 27.03 -4.02
N GLY A 146 23.68 25.88 -4.65
CA GLY A 146 23.22 25.71 -6.03
C GLY A 146 21.70 25.71 -6.07
N ILE A 147 21.10 26.21 -7.15
CA ILE A 147 19.67 26.21 -7.39
C ILE A 147 19.38 25.43 -8.67
N ASP A 148 18.59 24.39 -8.53
CA ASP A 148 18.06 23.61 -9.65
C ASP A 148 16.56 23.83 -9.78
N LEU A 149 16.12 24.42 -10.88
CA LEU A 149 14.73 24.76 -11.16
C LEU A 149 13.99 23.70 -12.01
N ASN A 150 14.59 22.54 -12.24
CA ASN A 150 13.93 21.48 -13.00
C ASN A 150 12.61 21.03 -12.36
N ARG A 151 12.54 21.00 -11.02
CA ARG A 151 11.31 20.64 -10.30
C ARG A 151 10.32 21.79 -10.18
N ALA A 152 10.77 23.06 -10.26
CA ALA A 152 9.90 24.23 -10.11
C ALA A 152 8.76 24.19 -11.13
N GLY A 153 7.52 24.26 -10.65
CA GLY A 153 6.31 24.17 -11.48
C GLY A 153 5.84 22.75 -11.79
N THR A 154 6.46 21.71 -11.25
CA THR A 154 5.92 20.34 -11.33
C THR A 154 4.56 20.29 -10.64
N PRO A 155 3.52 19.68 -11.28
CA PRO A 155 2.20 19.63 -10.69
C PRO A 155 2.19 18.82 -9.40
N LEU A 156 1.63 19.39 -8.35
CA LEU A 156 1.38 18.74 -7.06
C LEU A 156 -0.11 18.70 -6.75
N LEU A 157 -0.49 17.65 -6.05
CA LEU A 157 -1.77 17.55 -5.38
C LEU A 157 -1.51 17.33 -3.90
N GLU A 158 -1.87 18.30 -3.05
CA GLU A 158 -1.76 18.20 -1.60
C GLU A 158 -3.05 17.66 -1.03
N ILE A 159 -2.97 16.54 -0.33
CA ILE A 159 -4.10 15.81 0.26
C ILE A 159 -4.04 15.97 1.77
N VAL A 160 -5.06 16.60 2.35
CA VAL A 160 -5.11 16.94 3.78
C VAL A 160 -6.18 16.12 4.46
N THR A 161 -5.81 15.44 5.57
CA THR A 161 -6.74 14.66 6.37
C THR A 161 -7.29 15.42 7.55
N GLU A 162 -8.46 14.97 8.06
CA GLU A 162 -8.85 15.24 9.44
C GLU A 162 -7.88 14.52 10.41
N PRO A 163 -7.75 14.99 11.65
CA PRO A 163 -6.88 14.36 12.66
C PRO A 163 -7.55 13.12 13.27
N ASP A 164 -7.86 12.15 12.43
CA ASP A 164 -8.65 10.96 12.81
C ASP A 164 -7.78 9.79 13.27
N MET A 165 -6.48 9.77 12.96
CA MET A 165 -5.59 8.65 13.28
C MET A 165 -5.16 8.69 14.74
N ARG A 166 -5.04 7.54 15.38
CA ARG A 166 -4.83 7.38 16.83
C ARG A 166 -3.61 6.54 17.20
N SER A 167 -2.84 6.12 16.22
CA SER A 167 -1.59 5.37 16.43
C SER A 167 -0.63 5.53 15.27
N THR A 168 0.63 5.22 15.49
CA THR A 168 1.65 5.17 14.43
C THR A 168 1.30 4.13 13.37
N GLU A 169 0.78 2.98 13.80
CA GLU A 169 0.38 1.90 12.89
C GLU A 169 -0.76 2.34 11.97
N GLU A 170 -1.76 3.06 12.49
CA GLU A 170 -2.84 3.65 11.68
C GLU A 170 -2.29 4.66 10.67
N ALA A 171 -1.36 5.51 11.09
CA ALA A 171 -0.74 6.52 10.22
C ALA A 171 0.02 5.89 9.05
N VAL A 172 0.83 4.88 9.32
CA VAL A 172 1.59 4.15 8.28
C VAL A 172 0.64 3.37 7.35
N ALA A 173 -0.38 2.72 7.90
CA ALA A 173 -1.37 2.00 7.10
C ALA A 173 -2.17 2.94 6.19
N TYR A 174 -2.57 4.11 6.69
CA TYR A 174 -3.19 5.17 5.88
C TYR A 174 -2.28 5.61 4.73
N ALA A 175 -1.01 5.91 5.02
CA ALA A 175 -0.07 6.37 4.00
C ALA A 175 0.17 5.32 2.91
N LYS A 176 0.27 4.05 3.29
CA LYS A 176 0.37 2.93 2.34
C LYS A 176 -0.89 2.78 1.48
N GLU A 177 -2.07 2.93 2.06
CA GLU A 177 -3.32 2.86 1.32
C GLU A 177 -3.47 4.02 0.33
N LEU A 178 -3.16 5.25 0.75
CA LEU A 178 -3.17 6.41 -0.15
C LEU A 178 -2.14 6.26 -1.28
N HIS A 179 -0.94 5.79 -0.95
CA HIS A 179 0.11 5.48 -1.94
C HIS A 179 -0.39 4.46 -2.98
N LYS A 180 -1.05 3.40 -2.52
CA LYS A 180 -1.68 2.41 -3.40
C LYS A 180 -2.71 3.05 -4.33
N ILE A 181 -3.61 3.89 -3.80
CA ILE A 181 -4.67 4.53 -4.59
C ILE A 181 -4.08 5.43 -5.66
N VAL A 182 -3.14 6.33 -5.35
CA VAL A 182 -2.59 7.28 -6.32
C VAL A 182 -1.78 6.59 -7.43
N THR A 183 -1.10 5.49 -7.11
CA THR A 183 -0.42 4.66 -8.12
C THR A 183 -1.40 3.84 -8.95
N TRP A 184 -2.43 3.29 -8.33
CA TRP A 184 -3.47 2.50 -8.99
C TRP A 184 -4.23 3.30 -10.06
N ILE A 185 -4.64 4.51 -9.72
CA ILE A 185 -5.35 5.39 -10.67
C ILE A 185 -4.41 6.10 -11.66
N GLY A 186 -3.11 5.90 -11.53
CA GLY A 186 -2.10 6.37 -12.49
C GLY A 186 -1.82 7.86 -12.45
N ILE A 187 -2.10 8.54 -11.33
CA ILE A 187 -1.85 9.99 -11.20
C ILE A 187 -0.46 10.31 -10.64
N CYS A 188 0.21 9.34 -10.02
CA CYS A 188 1.52 9.49 -9.40
C CYS A 188 2.29 8.17 -9.57
N ASP A 189 3.62 8.23 -9.76
CA ASP A 189 4.47 7.04 -9.82
C ASP A 189 4.76 6.42 -8.45
N GLY A 190 4.50 7.20 -7.38
CA GLY A 190 4.67 6.75 -6.00
C GLY A 190 6.12 6.62 -5.54
N ASN A 191 7.10 7.10 -6.31
CA ASN A 191 8.50 7.01 -5.96
C ASN A 191 8.85 7.97 -4.81
N MET A 192 8.88 7.44 -3.59
CA MET A 192 9.17 8.23 -2.39
C MET A 192 10.63 8.73 -2.36
N GLN A 193 11.59 8.00 -2.93
CA GLN A 193 13.00 8.39 -2.96
C GLN A 193 13.24 9.58 -3.89
N GLU A 194 12.53 9.65 -4.99
CA GLU A 194 12.55 10.78 -5.91
C GLU A 194 11.70 11.97 -5.43
N GLY A 195 10.93 11.78 -4.37
CA GLY A 195 10.06 12.80 -3.79
C GLY A 195 8.72 12.95 -4.48
N SER A 196 8.30 11.95 -5.29
CA SER A 196 6.99 11.96 -5.96
C SER A 196 5.82 11.78 -4.98
N PHE A 197 6.09 11.18 -3.82
CA PHE A 197 5.12 10.98 -2.74
C PHE A 197 5.78 11.32 -1.41
N ARG A 198 5.34 12.41 -0.77
CA ARG A 198 5.90 12.94 0.48
C ARG A 198 4.78 13.15 1.48
N CYS A 199 5.02 12.78 2.74
CA CYS A 199 4.07 12.99 3.81
C CYS A 199 4.64 13.92 4.86
N ASP A 200 3.79 14.82 5.36
CA ASP A 200 4.00 15.63 6.54
C ASP A 200 3.01 15.16 7.60
N ALA A 201 3.53 14.79 8.78
CA ALA A 201 2.70 14.28 9.87
C ALA A 201 2.51 15.34 10.96
N ASN A 202 1.26 15.68 11.25
CA ASN A 202 0.89 16.51 12.39
C ASN A 202 0.58 15.62 13.58
N VAL A 203 1.39 15.67 14.64
CA VAL A 203 1.30 14.79 15.81
C VAL A 203 1.02 15.62 17.07
N SER A 204 0.03 15.21 17.84
CA SER A 204 -0.24 15.72 19.18
C SER A 204 -0.67 14.60 20.11
N VAL A 205 -0.61 14.86 21.42
CA VAL A 205 -1.08 13.95 22.46
C VAL A 205 -1.98 14.71 23.44
N ARG A 206 -2.96 14.01 24.03
CA ARG A 206 -3.86 14.57 25.04
C ARG A 206 -4.28 13.51 26.05
N LYS A 207 -4.71 13.95 27.23
CA LYS A 207 -5.46 13.05 28.12
C LYS A 207 -6.87 12.82 27.54
N PRO A 208 -7.46 11.63 27.68
CA PRO A 208 -8.80 11.33 27.18
C PRO A 208 -9.84 12.37 27.66
N GLY A 209 -10.68 12.82 26.73
CA GLY A 209 -11.73 13.81 27.02
C GLY A 209 -11.26 15.27 27.09
N GLN A 210 -9.96 15.53 26.99
CA GLN A 210 -9.44 16.91 26.94
C GLN A 210 -9.45 17.44 25.48
N PRO A 211 -9.41 18.76 25.27
CA PRO A 211 -9.19 19.36 23.97
C PRO A 211 -7.92 18.81 23.29
N LEU A 212 -7.81 18.99 21.97
CA LEU A 212 -6.61 18.60 21.23
C LEU A 212 -5.36 19.28 21.81
N GLY A 213 -4.28 18.50 21.94
CA GLY A 213 -2.99 19.01 22.37
C GLY A 213 -2.33 19.89 21.31
N THR A 214 -1.19 20.48 21.67
CA THR A 214 -0.37 21.25 20.72
C THR A 214 0.30 20.32 19.74
N ARG A 215 0.05 20.54 18.46
CA ARG A 215 0.63 19.73 17.38
C ARG A 215 2.04 20.17 17.03
N ARG A 216 2.85 19.20 16.63
CA ARG A 216 4.12 19.42 15.92
C ARG A 216 4.05 18.76 14.56
N GLU A 217 4.57 19.44 13.56
CA GLU A 217 4.55 18.99 12.16
C GLU A 217 5.90 18.40 11.78
N ILE A 218 5.93 17.13 11.44
CA ILE A 218 7.14 16.43 10.97
C ILE A 218 7.16 16.50 9.44
N LYS A 219 8.18 17.14 8.88
CA LYS A 219 8.32 17.36 7.44
C LYS A 219 9.09 16.26 6.73
N ASN A 220 8.78 16.10 5.43
CA ASN A 220 9.56 15.34 4.45
C ASN A 220 9.76 13.85 4.80
N LEU A 221 8.72 13.19 5.25
CA LEU A 221 8.74 11.75 5.48
C LEU A 221 8.62 11.03 4.13
N ASN A 222 9.76 10.58 3.61
CA ASN A 222 9.92 9.97 2.29
C ASN A 222 10.15 8.44 2.35
N SER A 223 9.83 7.81 3.48
CA SER A 223 9.92 6.38 3.69
C SER A 223 8.90 5.97 4.76
N PHE A 224 8.20 4.87 4.57
CA PHE A 224 7.27 4.35 5.57
C PHE A 224 7.97 3.98 6.88
N LYS A 225 9.22 3.51 6.79
CA LYS A 225 10.06 3.23 7.97
C LYS A 225 10.40 4.50 8.74
N PHE A 226 10.83 5.55 8.04
CA PHE A 226 11.17 6.83 8.68
C PHE A 226 9.92 7.51 9.24
N MET A 227 8.79 7.40 8.56
CA MET A 227 7.50 7.85 9.04
C MET A 227 7.15 7.22 10.38
N GLN A 228 7.25 5.90 10.50
CA GLN A 228 7.03 5.18 11.74
C GLN A 228 7.97 5.64 12.86
N GLN A 229 9.26 5.69 12.58
CA GLN A 229 10.28 6.07 13.57
C GLN A 229 10.09 7.51 14.06
N ALA A 230 9.82 8.45 13.14
CA ALA A 230 9.63 9.85 13.47
C ALA A 230 8.37 10.09 14.31
N ILE A 231 7.26 9.46 13.96
CA ILE A 231 6.01 9.57 14.72
C ILE A 231 6.16 8.95 16.10
N ASP A 232 6.78 7.77 16.21
CA ASP A 232 7.04 7.11 17.50
C ASP A 232 7.93 7.97 18.41
N TYR A 233 8.95 8.63 17.84
CA TYR A 233 9.80 9.54 18.58
C TYR A 233 9.01 10.74 19.10
N GLU A 234 8.23 11.42 18.24
CA GLU A 234 7.43 12.58 18.62
C GLU A 234 6.40 12.26 19.71
N ILE A 235 5.73 11.14 19.61
CA ILE A 235 4.77 10.69 20.62
C ILE A 235 5.46 10.56 21.99
N ARG A 236 6.58 9.85 22.03
CA ARG A 236 7.32 9.66 23.29
C ARG A 236 7.83 10.98 23.86
N TRP A 237 8.46 11.79 23.00
CA TRP A 237 9.01 13.08 23.41
C TRP A 237 7.92 14.01 23.96
N GLN A 238 6.76 14.11 23.30
CA GLN A 238 5.65 14.95 23.77
C GLN A 238 5.09 14.47 25.11
N ILE A 239 4.95 13.16 25.31
CA ILE A 239 4.49 12.59 26.59
C ILE A 239 5.49 12.88 27.71
N GLU A 240 6.78 12.68 27.46
CA GLU A 240 7.84 12.97 28.43
C GLU A 240 7.85 14.45 28.83
N GLU A 241 7.77 15.37 27.89
CA GLU A 241 7.67 16.81 28.17
C GLU A 241 6.48 17.15 29.06
N LEU A 242 5.31 16.62 28.75
CA LEU A 242 4.10 16.86 29.53
C LEU A 242 4.15 16.23 30.93
N GLU A 243 4.72 15.03 31.08
CA GLU A 243 4.88 14.36 32.38
C GLU A 243 5.91 15.09 33.28
N GLU A 244 6.89 15.77 32.68
CA GLU A 244 7.83 16.63 33.39
C GLU A 244 7.30 18.08 33.62
N GLY A 245 6.07 18.34 33.23
CA GLY A 245 5.39 19.65 33.45
C GLY A 245 5.80 20.73 32.46
N ARG A 246 6.47 20.36 31.35
CA ARG A 246 6.81 21.33 30.30
C ARG A 246 5.73 21.38 29.24
N ALA A 247 5.45 22.57 28.75
CA ALA A 247 4.46 22.78 27.69
C ALA A 247 5.06 22.46 26.30
N ILE A 248 4.25 21.81 25.45
CA ILE A 248 4.63 21.58 24.06
C ILE A 248 4.49 22.91 23.28
N GLN A 249 5.54 23.29 22.58
CA GLN A 249 5.50 24.41 21.64
C GLN A 249 5.20 23.92 20.23
N GLN A 250 4.30 24.62 19.54
CA GLN A 250 4.02 24.34 18.15
C GLN A 250 5.27 24.61 17.31
N ALA A 251 5.71 23.62 16.55
CA ALA A 251 6.92 23.71 15.74
C ALA A 251 6.80 22.84 14.49
N THR A 252 7.58 23.21 13.49
CA THR A 252 7.93 22.33 12.36
C THR A 252 9.25 21.64 12.67
N VAL A 253 9.30 20.32 12.55
CA VAL A 253 10.44 19.48 12.89
C VAL A 253 10.90 18.65 11.69
N LEU A 254 12.19 18.33 11.67
CA LEU A 254 12.78 17.36 10.74
C LEU A 254 13.20 16.11 11.49
N PHE A 255 12.95 14.98 10.88
CA PHE A 255 13.46 13.70 11.36
C PHE A 255 14.87 13.46 10.83
N ASN A 256 15.79 13.08 11.72
CA ASN A 256 17.13 12.65 11.36
C ASN A 256 17.20 11.11 11.46
N PRO A 257 17.33 10.40 10.33
CA PRO A 257 17.36 8.94 10.35
C PRO A 257 18.63 8.35 11.00
N ASP A 258 19.73 9.10 11.07
CA ASP A 258 20.99 8.63 11.66
C ASP A 258 20.92 8.63 13.19
N THR A 259 20.28 9.64 13.79
CA THR A 259 20.10 9.73 15.25
C THR A 259 18.76 9.16 15.72
N GLY A 260 17.79 9.00 14.82
CA GLY A 260 16.42 8.58 15.14
C GLY A 260 15.60 9.63 15.90
N GLU A 261 16.00 10.90 15.83
CA GLU A 261 15.40 12.02 16.57
C GLU A 261 14.77 13.05 15.63
N THR A 262 13.81 13.82 16.17
CA THR A 262 13.30 15.01 15.50
C THR A 262 13.96 16.28 16.07
N ARG A 263 14.17 17.28 15.22
CA ARG A 263 14.68 18.60 15.62
C ARG A 263 13.79 19.70 15.09
N ALA A 264 13.47 20.67 15.94
CA ALA A 264 12.73 21.85 15.52
C ALA A 264 13.54 22.68 14.51
N MET A 265 12.89 23.02 13.39
CA MET A 265 13.43 23.94 12.39
C MET A 265 13.04 25.38 12.67
N ARG A 266 11.77 25.58 13.05
CA ARG A 266 11.20 26.88 13.36
C ARG A 266 10.05 26.72 14.34
N THR A 267 9.85 27.74 15.17
CA THR A 267 8.72 27.82 16.09
C THR A 267 7.55 28.58 15.44
N LYS A 268 6.39 28.62 16.12
CA LYS A 268 5.21 29.36 15.65
C LYS A 268 5.44 30.86 15.47
N GLU A 269 6.35 31.44 16.25
CA GLU A 269 6.71 32.86 16.14
C GLU A 269 7.33 33.22 14.80
N ASP A 270 7.96 32.21 14.13
CA ASP A 270 8.53 32.33 12.80
C ASP A 270 7.54 31.94 11.68
N ALA A 271 6.27 31.65 12.01
CA ALA A 271 5.29 31.23 11.03
C ALA A 271 5.00 32.37 10.05
N ALA A 272 5.24 32.11 8.77
CA ALA A 272 5.02 33.09 7.72
C ALA A 272 3.53 33.38 7.54
N ASP A 273 3.18 34.67 7.51
CA ASP A 273 1.89 35.10 6.97
C ASP A 273 1.99 35.07 5.43
N TYR A 274 1.36 34.08 4.84
CA TYR A 274 1.42 33.86 3.39
C TYR A 274 0.59 34.86 2.58
N ARG A 275 -0.27 35.65 3.19
CA ARG A 275 -1.07 36.70 2.53
C ARG A 275 -1.71 36.21 1.25
N TYR A 276 -2.46 35.10 1.34
CA TYR A 276 -3.15 34.52 0.19
C TYR A 276 -4.08 35.55 -0.48
N PHE A 277 -4.03 35.56 -1.82
CA PHE A 277 -5.02 36.25 -2.64
C PHE A 277 -5.19 35.52 -3.96
N PRO A 278 -6.36 35.64 -4.64
CA PRO A 278 -6.59 35.02 -5.93
C PRO A 278 -5.52 35.43 -6.96
N ASP A 279 -4.99 34.47 -7.71
CA ASP A 279 -4.00 34.75 -8.75
C ASP A 279 -4.67 35.52 -9.90
N PRO A 280 -4.25 36.75 -10.20
CA PRO A 280 -4.88 37.58 -11.23
C PRO A 280 -4.61 37.06 -12.65
N ASP A 281 -3.59 36.21 -12.84
CA ASP A 281 -3.19 35.69 -14.13
C ASP A 281 -3.94 34.40 -14.51
N LEU A 282 -4.66 33.81 -13.57
CA LEU A 282 -5.42 32.59 -13.77
C LEU A 282 -6.93 32.83 -13.61
N PRO A 283 -7.73 32.58 -14.66
CA PRO A 283 -9.17 32.59 -14.50
C PRO A 283 -9.63 31.48 -13.58
N PRO A 284 -10.82 31.56 -12.97
CA PRO A 284 -11.39 30.45 -12.22
C PRO A 284 -11.40 29.18 -13.04
N LEU A 285 -11.00 28.07 -12.39
CA LEU A 285 -11.07 26.74 -12.99
C LEU A 285 -12.53 26.25 -12.95
N VAL A 286 -13.14 26.11 -14.12
CA VAL A 286 -14.50 25.59 -14.26
C VAL A 286 -14.44 24.13 -14.71
N ILE A 287 -15.04 23.25 -13.92
CA ILE A 287 -15.12 21.81 -14.20
C ILE A 287 -16.57 21.46 -14.50
N ALA A 288 -16.89 21.24 -15.77
CA ALA A 288 -18.22 20.83 -16.16
C ALA A 288 -18.54 19.40 -15.71
N PRO A 289 -19.81 19.08 -15.38
CA PRO A 289 -20.21 17.71 -15.01
C PRO A 289 -19.81 16.66 -16.04
N GLU A 290 -19.87 17.01 -17.33
CA GLU A 290 -19.49 16.11 -18.43
C GLU A 290 -18.01 15.74 -18.41
N TRP A 291 -17.14 16.64 -17.96
CA TRP A 291 -15.72 16.31 -17.76
C TRP A 291 -15.52 15.30 -16.63
N VAL A 292 -16.24 15.48 -15.52
CA VAL A 292 -16.20 14.52 -14.41
C VAL A 292 -16.68 13.14 -14.88
N GLU A 293 -17.81 13.07 -15.58
CA GLU A 293 -18.35 11.79 -16.06
C GLU A 293 -17.46 11.13 -17.13
N SER A 294 -16.89 11.91 -18.04
CA SER A 294 -15.95 11.36 -19.03
C SER A 294 -14.67 10.83 -18.37
N THR A 295 -14.21 11.48 -17.31
CA THR A 295 -13.07 11.00 -16.52
C THR A 295 -13.44 9.71 -15.77
N ARG A 296 -14.62 9.65 -15.15
CA ARG A 296 -15.14 8.46 -14.50
C ARG A 296 -15.20 7.26 -15.45
N ALA A 297 -15.70 7.46 -16.66
CA ALA A 297 -15.82 6.41 -17.66
C ALA A 297 -14.46 5.85 -18.15
N GLN A 298 -13.40 6.63 -18.05
CA GLN A 298 -12.04 6.22 -18.41
C GLN A 298 -11.27 5.55 -17.26
N MET A 299 -11.78 5.63 -16.03
CA MET A 299 -11.13 5.03 -14.88
C MET A 299 -11.32 3.51 -14.92
N THR A 300 -10.23 2.79 -14.61
CA THR A 300 -10.30 1.36 -14.35
C THR A 300 -10.99 1.09 -13.01
N GLU A 301 -11.47 -0.13 -12.81
CA GLU A 301 -12.04 -0.55 -11.53
C GLU A 301 -11.10 -0.19 -10.37
N LEU A 302 -11.65 0.47 -9.35
CA LEU A 302 -10.88 0.91 -8.19
C LEU A 302 -10.55 -0.25 -7.25
N PRO A 303 -9.45 -0.18 -6.49
CA PRO A 303 -9.06 -1.27 -5.59
C PRO A 303 -10.15 -1.71 -4.63
N ARG A 304 -10.90 -0.75 -4.06
CA ARG A 304 -11.99 -1.03 -3.12
C ARG A 304 -13.18 -1.72 -3.79
N ALA A 305 -13.54 -1.29 -4.99
CA ALA A 305 -14.60 -1.93 -5.78
C ALA A 305 -14.19 -3.34 -6.21
N MET A 306 -12.95 -3.50 -6.64
CA MET A 306 -12.40 -4.80 -7.01
C MET A 306 -12.33 -5.76 -5.82
N ALA A 307 -11.92 -5.30 -4.65
CA ALA A 307 -11.93 -6.10 -3.43
C ALA A 307 -13.36 -6.53 -3.07
N ALA A 308 -14.34 -5.64 -3.13
CA ALA A 308 -15.75 -5.98 -2.91
C ALA A 308 -16.26 -7.03 -3.93
N ARG A 309 -15.88 -6.89 -5.20
CA ARG A 309 -16.18 -7.88 -6.23
C ARG A 309 -15.53 -9.24 -5.95
N PHE A 310 -14.28 -9.27 -5.49
CA PHE A 310 -13.62 -10.53 -5.11
C PHE A 310 -14.30 -11.22 -3.93
N VAL A 311 -14.81 -10.46 -2.97
CA VAL A 311 -15.65 -11.03 -1.90
C VAL A 311 -16.93 -11.63 -2.46
N GLN A 312 -17.63 -10.90 -3.34
CA GLN A 312 -18.90 -11.33 -3.90
C GLN A 312 -18.75 -12.50 -4.87
N ASP A 313 -17.85 -12.42 -5.83
CA ASP A 313 -17.74 -13.36 -6.94
C ASP A 313 -16.94 -14.61 -6.57
N TYR A 314 -15.94 -14.48 -5.72
CA TYR A 314 -15.03 -15.57 -5.34
C TYR A 314 -15.22 -16.07 -3.90
N GLY A 315 -16.10 -15.43 -3.13
CA GLY A 315 -16.39 -15.83 -1.75
C GLY A 315 -15.19 -15.68 -0.81
N LEU A 316 -14.31 -14.70 -1.09
CA LEU A 316 -13.14 -14.44 -0.25
C LEU A 316 -13.52 -13.64 1.01
N PRO A 317 -12.78 -13.81 2.13
CA PRO A 317 -12.81 -12.87 3.23
C PRO A 317 -12.43 -11.46 2.77
N GLU A 318 -12.99 -10.42 3.40
CA GLU A 318 -12.70 -9.01 3.05
C GLU A 318 -11.21 -8.68 3.19
N TYR A 319 -10.55 -9.23 4.20
CA TYR A 319 -9.11 -9.07 4.40
C TYR A 319 -8.30 -9.65 3.24
N ASP A 320 -8.61 -10.86 2.79
CA ASP A 320 -7.92 -11.52 1.68
C ASP A 320 -8.11 -10.74 0.38
N ALA A 321 -9.34 -10.33 0.09
CA ALA A 321 -9.67 -9.53 -1.08
C ALA A 321 -8.91 -8.19 -1.10
N THR A 322 -8.81 -7.51 0.04
CA THR A 322 -8.06 -6.27 0.18
C THR A 322 -6.55 -6.49 -0.02
N THR A 323 -6.00 -7.58 0.52
CA THR A 323 -4.58 -7.92 0.35
C THR A 323 -4.26 -8.24 -1.11
N LEU A 324 -5.12 -8.98 -1.81
CA LEU A 324 -4.94 -9.32 -3.23
C LEU A 324 -5.12 -8.12 -4.19
N THR A 325 -5.74 -7.05 -3.72
CA THR A 325 -5.92 -5.82 -4.48
C THR A 325 -4.99 -4.68 -4.06
N GLN A 326 -3.85 -5.00 -3.45
CA GLN A 326 -2.86 -3.99 -3.07
C GLN A 326 -2.09 -3.40 -4.26
N SER A 327 -2.06 -4.10 -5.40
CA SER A 327 -1.58 -3.60 -6.69
C SER A 327 -2.41 -4.19 -7.83
N LYS A 328 -2.44 -3.51 -8.99
CA LYS A 328 -3.11 -4.03 -10.20
C LYS A 328 -2.51 -5.36 -10.64
N ALA A 329 -1.20 -5.48 -10.60
CA ALA A 329 -0.49 -6.68 -11.02
C ALA A 329 -0.85 -7.88 -10.12
N MET A 330 -0.90 -7.69 -8.79
CA MET A 330 -1.32 -8.72 -7.84
C MET A 330 -2.77 -9.15 -8.09
N ALA A 331 -3.68 -8.19 -8.28
CA ALA A 331 -5.08 -8.46 -8.56
C ALA A 331 -5.26 -9.23 -9.87
N SER A 332 -4.57 -8.83 -10.93
CA SER A 332 -4.59 -9.52 -12.23
C SER A 332 -4.03 -10.93 -12.15
N TYR A 333 -2.94 -11.11 -11.41
CA TYR A 333 -2.33 -12.41 -11.18
C TYR A 333 -3.31 -13.37 -10.45
N PHE A 334 -3.94 -12.89 -9.37
CA PHE A 334 -4.94 -13.66 -8.64
C PHE A 334 -6.14 -14.01 -9.53
N GLU A 335 -6.72 -13.03 -10.22
CA GLU A 335 -7.92 -13.24 -11.01
C GLU A 335 -7.67 -14.24 -12.16
N ALA A 336 -6.52 -14.13 -12.82
CA ALA A 336 -6.12 -15.09 -13.85
C ALA A 336 -5.95 -16.52 -13.28
N ALA A 337 -5.28 -16.65 -12.13
CA ALA A 337 -5.11 -17.95 -11.47
C ALA A 337 -6.45 -18.55 -11.00
N ALA A 338 -7.32 -17.72 -10.42
CA ALA A 338 -8.64 -18.13 -9.93
C ALA A 338 -9.55 -18.59 -11.07
N GLN A 339 -9.60 -17.84 -12.17
CA GLN A 339 -10.42 -18.18 -13.34
C GLN A 339 -9.91 -19.44 -14.04
N ALA A 340 -8.61 -19.56 -14.28
CA ALA A 340 -8.03 -20.70 -14.95
C ALA A 340 -8.12 -21.99 -14.13
N SER A 341 -8.01 -21.90 -12.80
CA SER A 341 -8.09 -23.08 -11.92
C SER A 341 -9.53 -23.44 -11.50
N GLY A 342 -10.45 -22.49 -11.54
CA GLY A 342 -11.79 -22.65 -10.95
C GLY A 342 -11.80 -22.76 -9.41
N GLN A 343 -10.67 -22.41 -8.74
CA GLN A 343 -10.43 -22.63 -7.31
C GLN A 343 -9.93 -21.35 -6.63
N ALA A 344 -10.80 -20.33 -6.59
CA ALA A 344 -10.44 -18.99 -6.11
C ALA A 344 -9.87 -18.96 -4.68
N LYS A 345 -10.46 -19.70 -3.74
CA LYS A 345 -9.97 -19.75 -2.35
C LYS A 345 -8.58 -20.38 -2.26
N LEU A 346 -8.34 -21.45 -3.02
CA LEU A 346 -7.04 -22.11 -3.03
C LEU A 346 -5.99 -21.23 -3.71
N ALA A 347 -6.36 -20.53 -4.79
CA ALA A 347 -5.50 -19.52 -5.42
C ALA A 347 -5.12 -18.39 -4.46
N SER A 348 -6.10 -17.84 -3.74
CA SER A 348 -5.86 -16.83 -2.70
C SER A 348 -4.87 -17.32 -1.64
N ASN A 349 -5.08 -18.50 -1.08
CA ASN A 349 -4.21 -19.08 -0.07
C ASN A 349 -2.76 -19.28 -0.57
N TRP A 350 -2.59 -19.75 -1.80
CA TRP A 350 -1.29 -19.94 -2.40
C TRP A 350 -0.56 -18.62 -2.65
N ILE A 351 -1.28 -17.61 -3.14
CA ILE A 351 -0.69 -16.29 -3.43
C ILE A 351 -0.30 -15.60 -2.12
N MET A 352 -1.19 -15.57 -1.13
CA MET A 352 -0.92 -14.94 0.17
C MET A 352 0.12 -15.70 1.00
N GLY A 353 0.26 -17.01 0.79
CA GLY A 353 1.25 -17.86 1.45
C GLY A 353 2.54 -17.99 0.66
N GLU A 354 2.64 -18.99 -0.19
CA GLU A 354 3.91 -19.39 -0.84
C GLU A 354 4.43 -18.34 -1.83
N VAL A 355 3.57 -17.75 -2.67
CA VAL A 355 4.00 -16.74 -3.64
C VAL A 355 4.51 -15.50 -2.91
N SER A 356 3.71 -14.94 -1.98
CA SER A 356 4.11 -13.74 -1.22
C SER A 356 5.36 -13.97 -0.39
N ARG A 357 5.53 -15.15 0.18
CA ARG A 357 6.75 -15.50 0.92
C ARG A 357 7.99 -15.41 0.03
N ARG A 358 7.91 -15.89 -1.21
CA ARG A 358 9.02 -15.82 -2.17
C ARG A 358 9.29 -14.41 -2.65
N LEU A 359 8.24 -13.66 -2.98
CA LEU A 359 8.37 -12.25 -3.39
C LEU A 359 9.06 -11.42 -2.31
N ASN A 360 8.63 -11.59 -1.06
CA ASN A 360 9.22 -10.87 0.09
C ASN A 360 10.68 -11.27 0.36
N SER A 361 11.01 -12.57 0.22
CA SER A 361 12.38 -13.04 0.47
C SER A 361 13.38 -12.62 -0.59
N GLU A 362 12.92 -12.38 -1.82
CA GLU A 362 13.74 -11.92 -2.94
C GLU A 362 13.59 -10.42 -3.22
N GLU A 363 12.74 -9.72 -2.44
CA GLU A 363 12.45 -8.28 -2.57
C GLU A 363 12.00 -7.87 -3.98
N ILE A 364 11.17 -8.72 -4.61
CA ILE A 364 10.64 -8.50 -5.97
C ILE A 364 9.12 -8.31 -5.96
N GLY A 365 8.60 -7.68 -7.01
CA GLY A 365 7.15 -7.54 -7.26
C GLY A 365 6.55 -8.81 -7.87
N ILE A 366 5.21 -8.87 -7.88
CA ILE A 366 4.48 -9.98 -8.51
C ILE A 366 4.71 -10.03 -10.04
N GLU A 367 5.05 -8.89 -10.64
CA GLU A 367 5.40 -8.76 -12.05
C GLU A 367 6.62 -9.60 -12.44
N ASP A 368 7.54 -9.78 -11.48
CA ASP A 368 8.79 -10.53 -11.63
C ASP A 368 8.69 -11.95 -11.05
N ALA A 369 7.47 -12.42 -10.73
CA ALA A 369 7.26 -13.75 -10.19
C ALA A 369 7.74 -14.83 -11.18
N LYS A 370 8.59 -15.72 -10.71
CA LYS A 370 9.18 -16.81 -11.54
C LYS A 370 8.17 -17.90 -11.90
N VAL A 371 7.08 -17.99 -11.13
CA VAL A 371 5.92 -18.84 -11.44
C VAL A 371 4.78 -17.90 -11.82
N ASP A 372 4.39 -17.92 -13.08
CA ASP A 372 3.28 -17.13 -13.58
C ASP A 372 1.92 -17.67 -13.12
N SER A 373 0.86 -16.88 -13.36
CA SER A 373 -0.50 -17.24 -12.93
C SER A 373 -1.03 -18.51 -13.59
N ALA A 374 -0.61 -18.82 -14.82
CA ALA A 374 -1.03 -20.02 -15.54
C ALA A 374 -0.42 -21.28 -14.93
N LYS A 375 0.86 -21.24 -14.58
CA LYS A 375 1.54 -22.35 -13.88
C LYS A 375 0.98 -22.56 -12.49
N LEU A 376 0.71 -21.47 -11.77
CA LEU A 376 0.04 -21.58 -10.47
C LEU A 376 -1.35 -22.18 -10.61
N ALA A 377 -2.13 -21.79 -11.61
CA ALA A 377 -3.45 -22.36 -11.85
C ALA A 377 -3.38 -23.87 -12.13
N THR A 378 -2.42 -24.31 -12.96
CA THR A 378 -2.18 -25.73 -13.23
C THR A 378 -1.84 -26.49 -11.96
N LEU A 379 -0.96 -25.94 -11.13
CA LEU A 379 -0.58 -26.53 -9.84
C LEU A 379 -1.81 -26.68 -8.92
N ILE A 380 -2.64 -25.65 -8.83
CA ILE A 380 -3.88 -25.64 -8.05
C ILE A 380 -4.86 -26.70 -8.56
N GLN A 381 -4.99 -26.85 -9.88
CA GLN A 381 -5.84 -27.89 -10.48
C GLN A 381 -5.37 -29.28 -10.07
N ARG A 382 -4.04 -29.53 -10.08
CA ARG A 382 -3.48 -30.83 -9.65
C ARG A 382 -3.65 -31.13 -8.16
N ILE A 383 -3.78 -30.08 -7.33
CA ILE A 383 -4.18 -30.25 -5.93
C ILE A 383 -5.66 -30.59 -5.85
N SER A 384 -6.49 -29.81 -6.56
CA SER A 384 -7.95 -29.91 -6.49
C SER A 384 -8.49 -31.24 -7.05
N ASP A 385 -7.87 -31.76 -8.10
CA ASP A 385 -8.25 -33.06 -8.70
C ASP A 385 -7.66 -34.27 -7.97
N GLY A 386 -6.86 -34.04 -6.93
CA GLY A 386 -6.23 -35.10 -6.14
C GLY A 386 -5.02 -35.75 -6.79
N THR A 387 -4.49 -35.20 -7.88
CA THR A 387 -3.27 -35.71 -8.52
C THR A 387 -2.07 -35.64 -7.59
N ILE A 388 -1.94 -34.56 -6.80
CA ILE A 388 -0.88 -34.35 -5.82
C ILE A 388 -1.42 -33.83 -4.48
N SER A 389 -0.69 -34.08 -3.40
CA SER A 389 -0.97 -33.50 -2.09
C SER A 389 -0.45 -32.05 -1.99
N ASN A 390 -0.92 -31.30 -1.01
CA ASN A 390 -0.40 -29.96 -0.73
C ASN A 390 1.11 -29.94 -0.44
N ASN A 391 1.66 -30.96 0.21
CA ASN A 391 3.10 -31.07 0.45
C ASN A 391 3.88 -31.33 -0.83
N ALA A 392 3.34 -32.18 -1.73
CA ALA A 392 3.93 -32.40 -3.05
C ALA A 392 3.86 -31.14 -3.90
N ALA A 393 2.76 -30.39 -3.83
CA ALA A 393 2.59 -29.14 -4.54
C ALA A 393 3.64 -28.08 -4.15
N ARG A 394 4.03 -28.00 -2.89
CA ARG A 394 5.14 -27.14 -2.46
C ARG A 394 6.46 -27.52 -3.12
N GLN A 395 6.76 -28.81 -3.22
CA GLN A 395 7.97 -29.27 -3.91
C GLN A 395 7.93 -28.93 -5.41
N VAL A 396 6.77 -29.04 -6.04
CA VAL A 396 6.58 -28.62 -7.44
C VAL A 396 6.79 -27.13 -7.60
N PHE A 397 6.17 -26.34 -6.72
CA PHE A 397 6.31 -24.88 -6.72
C PHE A 397 7.77 -24.45 -6.54
N ASP A 398 8.49 -25.07 -5.59
CA ASP A 398 9.91 -24.78 -5.35
C ASP A 398 10.79 -25.10 -6.57
N ALA A 399 10.52 -26.21 -7.25
CA ALA A 399 11.24 -26.58 -8.48
C ALA A 399 10.97 -25.59 -9.65
N LEU A 400 9.72 -25.15 -9.79
CA LEU A 400 9.36 -24.12 -10.78
C LEU A 400 10.01 -22.78 -10.45
N TRP A 401 9.98 -22.38 -9.18
CA TRP A 401 10.52 -21.10 -8.73
C TRP A 401 12.05 -21.04 -8.86
N SER A 402 12.74 -22.14 -8.60
CA SER A 402 14.20 -22.24 -8.75
C SER A 402 14.66 -22.35 -10.20
N GLY A 403 13.74 -22.58 -11.15
CA GLY A 403 14.07 -22.81 -12.55
C GLY A 403 14.59 -24.22 -12.85
N GLU A 404 14.44 -25.16 -11.92
CA GLU A 404 14.77 -26.58 -12.12
C GLU A 404 13.92 -27.20 -13.23
N ALA A 405 12.69 -26.73 -13.39
CA ALA A 405 11.79 -27.13 -14.46
C ALA A 405 10.85 -26.01 -14.89
N SER A 406 10.29 -26.11 -16.09
CA SER A 406 9.39 -25.10 -16.64
C SER A 406 7.90 -25.45 -16.53
N GLU A 407 7.57 -26.75 -16.36
CA GLU A 407 6.19 -27.26 -16.42
C GLU A 407 5.81 -28.06 -15.18
N VAL A 408 4.58 -27.81 -14.67
CA VAL A 408 4.04 -28.47 -13.47
C VAL A 408 4.03 -29.98 -13.60
N ASP A 409 3.44 -30.50 -14.67
CA ASP A 409 3.26 -31.93 -14.85
C ASP A 409 4.61 -32.67 -15.06
N ALA A 410 5.58 -32.02 -15.70
CA ALA A 410 6.92 -32.55 -15.85
C ALA A 410 7.62 -32.74 -14.47
N VAL A 411 7.46 -31.80 -13.54
CA VAL A 411 8.00 -31.95 -12.18
C VAL A 411 7.30 -33.08 -11.42
N ILE A 412 5.97 -33.16 -11.53
CA ILE A 412 5.19 -34.22 -10.88
C ILE A 412 5.66 -35.59 -11.31
N GLU A 413 5.89 -35.78 -12.62
CA GLU A 413 6.37 -37.05 -13.16
C GLU A 413 7.83 -37.36 -12.79
N ALA A 414 8.72 -36.38 -12.98
CA ALA A 414 10.14 -36.54 -12.69
C ALA A 414 10.43 -36.85 -11.23
N LYS A 415 9.69 -36.25 -10.31
CA LYS A 415 9.83 -36.48 -8.85
C LYS A 415 8.91 -37.58 -8.31
N GLY A 416 8.07 -38.19 -9.17
CA GLY A 416 7.14 -39.24 -8.79
C GLY A 416 6.15 -38.82 -7.70
N LEU A 417 5.59 -37.59 -7.79
CA LEU A 417 4.76 -36.96 -6.76
C LEU A 417 3.27 -37.26 -6.87
N LYS A 418 2.84 -38.01 -7.90
CA LYS A 418 1.44 -38.40 -8.06
C LYS A 418 0.94 -39.14 -6.83
N GLN A 419 -0.25 -38.75 -6.34
CA GLN A 419 -0.93 -39.49 -5.29
C GLN A 419 -1.31 -40.89 -5.74
N MET A 420 -1.25 -41.83 -4.82
CA MET A 420 -1.66 -43.18 -5.05
C MET A 420 -3.20 -43.23 -4.93
N ASN A 421 -3.89 -43.31 -6.07
CA ASN A 421 -5.33 -43.42 -6.12
C ASN A 421 -5.80 -44.89 -6.34
N ASP A 422 -4.86 -45.84 -6.40
CA ASP A 422 -5.18 -47.26 -6.49
C ASP A 422 -5.63 -47.78 -5.12
N SER A 423 -6.95 -47.98 -4.97
CA SER A 423 -7.56 -48.46 -3.74
C SER A 423 -7.00 -49.82 -3.33
N GLY A 424 -6.63 -50.70 -4.25
CA GLY A 424 -6.08 -52.02 -3.94
C GLY A 424 -4.67 -51.93 -3.36
N ALA A 425 -3.82 -51.05 -3.90
CA ALA A 425 -2.48 -50.83 -3.35
C ALA A 425 -2.56 -50.15 -1.97
N LEU A 426 -3.51 -49.24 -1.77
CA LEU A 426 -3.72 -48.51 -0.50
C LEU A 426 -4.27 -49.48 0.58
N GLU A 427 -5.23 -50.33 0.23
CA GLU A 427 -5.75 -51.36 1.14
C GLU A 427 -4.62 -52.28 1.64
N LYS A 428 -3.72 -52.72 0.74
CA LYS A 428 -2.58 -53.54 1.13
C LYS A 428 -1.67 -52.82 2.13
N ILE A 429 -1.35 -51.57 1.88
CA ILE A 429 -0.55 -50.75 2.82
C ILE A 429 -1.23 -50.66 4.17
N ILE A 430 -2.55 -50.43 4.19
CA ILE A 430 -3.34 -50.31 5.43
C ILE A 430 -3.34 -51.63 6.18
N ASP A 431 -3.54 -52.76 5.50
CA ASP A 431 -3.50 -54.10 6.11
C ASP A 431 -2.11 -54.40 6.71
N GLU A 432 -1.01 -54.04 6.02
CA GLU A 432 0.35 -54.15 6.54
C GLU A 432 0.59 -53.26 7.79
N VAL A 433 0.09 -52.03 7.76
CA VAL A 433 0.20 -51.09 8.89
C VAL A 433 -0.58 -51.60 10.12
N ILE A 434 -1.80 -52.11 9.92
CA ILE A 434 -2.62 -52.69 10.99
C ILE A 434 -1.90 -53.90 11.58
N ALA A 435 -1.37 -54.77 10.72
CA ALA A 435 -0.64 -55.97 11.20
C ALA A 435 0.66 -55.63 11.94
N ALA A 436 1.35 -54.58 11.53
CA ALA A 436 2.60 -54.12 12.17
C ALA A 436 2.41 -53.31 13.45
N ASN A 437 1.20 -52.86 13.80
CA ASN A 437 0.92 -52.01 14.96
C ASN A 437 -0.22 -52.52 15.84
N PRO A 438 -0.18 -53.76 16.34
CA PRO A 438 -1.28 -54.36 17.09
C PRO A 438 -1.65 -53.59 18.37
N ASP A 439 -0.66 -52.96 19.02
CA ASP A 439 -0.89 -52.15 20.24
C ASP A 439 -1.71 -50.91 19.97
N ASN A 440 -1.46 -50.22 18.87
CA ASN A 440 -2.25 -49.04 18.43
C ASN A 440 -3.67 -49.45 18.02
N VAL A 441 -3.81 -50.59 17.38
CA VAL A 441 -5.14 -51.15 17.05
C VAL A 441 -5.94 -51.44 18.29
N ALA A 442 -5.32 -52.10 19.29
CA ALA A 442 -5.95 -52.39 20.58
C ALA A 442 -6.35 -51.10 21.33
N GLN A 443 -5.49 -50.11 21.35
CA GLN A 443 -5.77 -48.81 21.96
C GLN A 443 -6.90 -48.06 21.27
N PHE A 444 -6.98 -48.09 19.95
CA PHE A 444 -8.09 -47.51 19.22
C PHE A 444 -9.41 -48.21 19.56
N LYS A 445 -9.44 -49.54 19.56
CA LYS A 445 -10.63 -50.33 19.94
C LYS A 445 -11.05 -50.08 21.40
N ALA A 446 -10.11 -49.64 22.24
CA ALA A 446 -10.36 -49.18 23.62
C ALA A 446 -10.81 -47.70 23.71
N GLY A 447 -11.07 -47.03 22.61
CA GLY A 447 -11.60 -45.66 22.54
C GLY A 447 -10.58 -44.54 22.59
N LYS A 448 -9.29 -44.82 22.31
CA LYS A 448 -8.22 -43.81 22.30
C LYS A 448 -8.00 -43.25 20.87
N ASP A 449 -8.57 -42.10 20.54
CA ASP A 449 -8.45 -41.44 19.23
C ASP A 449 -7.00 -41.12 18.80
N LYS A 450 -6.09 -40.90 19.77
CA LYS A 450 -4.67 -40.68 19.47
C LYS A 450 -4.02 -41.89 18.78
N ALA A 451 -4.46 -43.10 19.06
CA ALA A 451 -3.96 -44.30 18.42
C ALA A 451 -4.37 -44.39 16.95
N PHE A 452 -5.55 -43.92 16.61
CA PHE A 452 -5.98 -43.81 15.20
C PHE A 452 -5.08 -42.85 14.39
N ASN A 453 -4.80 -41.68 14.94
CA ASN A 453 -3.90 -40.71 14.28
C ASN A 453 -2.48 -41.27 14.11
N ALA A 454 -2.00 -42.08 15.03
CA ALA A 454 -0.72 -42.77 14.93
C ALA A 454 -0.73 -43.80 13.75
N LEU A 455 -1.82 -44.56 13.58
CA LEU A 455 -1.99 -45.48 12.46
C LEU A 455 -2.05 -44.76 11.11
N VAL A 456 -2.79 -43.63 11.04
CA VAL A 456 -2.81 -42.76 9.86
C VAL A 456 -1.41 -42.28 9.51
N GLY A 457 -0.64 -41.81 10.50
CA GLY A 457 0.76 -41.40 10.33
C GLY A 457 1.65 -42.52 9.77
N GLN A 458 1.49 -43.77 10.26
CA GLN A 458 2.24 -44.93 9.76
C GLN A 458 1.84 -45.26 8.32
N ALA A 459 0.55 -45.22 7.96
CA ALA A 459 0.09 -45.46 6.60
C ALA A 459 0.61 -44.39 5.63
N MET A 460 0.61 -43.13 6.05
CA MET A 460 1.20 -42.04 5.27
C MET A 460 2.71 -42.23 5.06
N LYS A 461 3.43 -42.68 6.11
CA LYS A 461 4.86 -42.99 6.02
C LYS A 461 5.12 -44.18 5.09
N ALA A 462 4.34 -45.26 5.20
CA ALA A 462 4.48 -46.45 4.37
C ALA A 462 4.20 -46.14 2.87
N SER A 463 3.26 -45.27 2.59
CA SER A 463 2.98 -44.79 1.24
C SER A 463 3.96 -43.71 0.74
N LYS A 464 4.99 -43.37 1.54
CA LYS A 464 5.96 -42.29 1.26
C LYS A 464 5.27 -40.94 1.01
N GLY A 465 4.17 -40.67 1.71
CA GLY A 465 3.38 -39.44 1.56
C GLY A 465 2.52 -39.36 0.28
N LYS A 466 2.42 -40.45 -0.47
CA LYS A 466 1.68 -40.52 -1.73
C LYS A 466 0.20 -40.87 -1.57
N ALA A 467 -0.20 -41.43 -0.42
CA ALA A 467 -1.58 -41.78 -0.15
C ALA A 467 -2.42 -40.50 0.11
N ASN A 468 -3.69 -40.54 -0.31
CA ASN A 468 -4.65 -39.49 0.05
C ASN A 468 -5.06 -39.63 1.51
N PRO A 469 -4.81 -38.64 2.40
CA PRO A 469 -5.13 -38.75 3.82
C PRO A 469 -6.61 -39.05 4.10
N ALA A 470 -7.53 -38.52 3.27
CA ALA A 470 -8.96 -38.77 3.43
C ALA A 470 -9.30 -40.24 3.14
N GLN A 471 -8.76 -40.81 2.06
CA GLN A 471 -8.92 -42.23 1.73
C GLN A 471 -8.26 -43.13 2.78
N VAL A 472 -7.08 -42.78 3.27
CA VAL A 472 -6.43 -43.50 4.37
C VAL A 472 -7.30 -43.55 5.62
N ASN A 473 -7.88 -42.40 5.99
CA ASN A 473 -8.77 -42.31 7.15
C ASN A 473 -10.02 -43.18 6.96
N GLU A 474 -10.65 -43.09 5.80
CA GLU A 474 -11.85 -43.88 5.48
C GLU A 474 -11.58 -45.38 5.50
N LEU A 475 -10.55 -45.84 4.81
CA LEU A 475 -10.19 -47.24 4.73
C LEU A 475 -9.70 -47.80 6.07
N LEU A 476 -8.92 -47.04 6.84
CA LEU A 476 -8.51 -47.42 8.20
C LEU A 476 -9.71 -47.57 9.13
N ARG A 477 -10.66 -46.64 9.13
CA ARG A 477 -11.91 -46.76 9.92
C ARG A 477 -12.66 -48.00 9.52
N LYS A 478 -12.91 -48.18 8.24
CA LYS A 478 -13.64 -49.34 7.70
C LYS A 478 -12.98 -50.66 8.09
N ARG A 479 -11.64 -50.72 8.14
CA ARG A 479 -10.88 -51.96 8.51
C ARG A 479 -10.83 -52.18 10.04
N LEU A 480 -10.89 -51.12 10.85
CA LEU A 480 -10.81 -51.22 12.31
C LEU A 480 -12.17 -51.39 12.98
N GLU A 481 -13.25 -50.91 12.35
CA GLU A 481 -14.63 -50.99 12.86
C GLU A 481 -15.42 -52.19 12.30
N GLY A 482 -14.96 -52.81 11.23
CA GLY A 482 -15.48 -54.05 10.63
C GLY A 482 -14.74 -55.26 11.12
#